data_4d7144946527f5df0aa9d3b9bcb63105
#
_entry.id   4d7144946527f5df0aa9d3b9bcb63105
#
_cell.length_a   1.000
_cell.length_b   1.000
_cell.length_c   1.000
_cell.angle_alpha   90.00
_cell.angle_beta   90.00
_cell.angle_gamma   90.00
#
_symmetry.space_group_name_H-M   'P 1'
#
loop_
_entity.id
_entity.type
_entity.pdbx_description
1 polymer ?
#
loop_
_entity_poly.entity_id
_entity_poly.type
_entity_poly.pdbx_seq_one_letter_code
_entity_poly.pdbx_strand_id
1 'polypeptide(L)'
;MAGAAMAQSAQPWVFQVTPYAWATGVGGDIRPFEGAPTVSVDKSFSELLKDLDAAFFIAAYARQGDLVFMGDFSTSSSSRGGVAPIPGAPLPVPAEGRLRQTSLTALAGYRVNESPEATVDVLGGLRHWRVRGGITVPPIAGVFPGAEATRSRSFTDPILAVRANFRLAPEWSLLVYADFGGFGVGSHSTGQLLATVNYQMRDNVFLSAGYRHLQVDYRDGGSRFDIRMGGPIVGATIRF
;
A
#
# COMPACT_ATOMS: atom_id res chain seq x y z
N MET A 1 -10.19 54.19 -19.71
CA MET A 1 -10.51 52.79 -20.18
C MET A 1 -10.20 51.87 -19.02
N ALA A 2 -11.24 51.39 -18.30
CA ALA A 2 -11.08 50.45 -17.24
C ALA A 2 -11.08 49.03 -17.87
N GLY A 3 -9.97 48.32 -17.79
CA GLY A 3 -9.87 46.94 -18.19
C GLY A 3 -10.69 46.06 -17.26
N ALA A 4 -11.75 45.44 -17.78
CA ALA A 4 -12.48 44.42 -17.07
C ALA A 4 -11.52 43.25 -16.86
N ALA A 5 -11.09 43.01 -15.62
CA ALA A 5 -10.47 41.76 -15.22
C ALA A 5 -11.50 40.65 -15.41
N MET A 6 -11.31 39.84 -16.46
CA MET A 6 -12.07 38.63 -16.65
C MET A 6 -11.78 37.73 -15.43
N ALA A 7 -12.77 37.57 -14.56
CA ALA A 7 -12.73 36.55 -13.52
C ALA A 7 -12.64 35.19 -14.24
N GLN A 8 -11.47 34.58 -14.25
CA GLN A 8 -11.32 33.20 -14.67
C GLN A 8 -12.22 32.37 -13.76
N SER A 9 -13.31 31.82 -14.32
CA SER A 9 -14.18 30.90 -13.62
C SER A 9 -13.31 29.72 -13.17
N ALA A 10 -13.18 29.54 -11.86
CA ALA A 10 -12.42 28.42 -11.29
C ALA A 10 -12.98 27.12 -11.86
N GLN A 11 -12.12 26.31 -12.45
CA GLN A 11 -12.55 25.00 -12.96
C GLN A 11 -13.14 24.16 -11.81
N PRO A 12 -14.24 23.42 -12.06
CA PRO A 12 -14.86 22.62 -11.01
C PRO A 12 -13.92 21.53 -10.52
N TRP A 13 -14.06 21.18 -9.25
CA TRP A 13 -13.39 20.02 -8.67
C TRP A 13 -13.93 18.74 -9.27
N VAL A 14 -13.06 17.79 -9.53
CA VAL A 14 -13.39 16.40 -9.85
C VAL A 14 -12.83 15.54 -8.74
N PHE A 15 -13.68 14.75 -8.11
CA PHE A 15 -13.29 13.79 -7.08
C PHE A 15 -13.53 12.37 -7.56
N GLN A 16 -12.66 11.46 -7.15
CA GLN A 16 -12.82 10.02 -7.39
C GLN A 16 -12.45 9.27 -6.11
N VAL A 17 -13.25 8.26 -5.78
CA VAL A 17 -12.98 7.33 -4.67
C VAL A 17 -13.06 5.92 -5.23
N THR A 18 -12.06 5.10 -4.90
CA THR A 18 -11.89 3.75 -5.44
C THR A 18 -11.63 2.78 -4.30
N PRO A 19 -12.65 2.16 -3.69
CA PRO A 19 -12.44 0.93 -2.94
C PRO A 19 -11.91 -0.16 -3.89
N TYR A 20 -10.95 -0.96 -3.40
CA TYR A 20 -10.35 -2.01 -4.21
C TYR A 20 -9.97 -3.24 -3.37
N ALA A 21 -9.78 -4.37 -4.04
CA ALA A 21 -9.19 -5.58 -3.48
C ALA A 21 -7.87 -5.86 -4.19
N TRP A 22 -6.85 -6.22 -3.40
CA TRP A 22 -5.52 -6.57 -3.90
C TRP A 22 -5.13 -7.97 -3.44
N ALA A 23 -5.12 -8.91 -4.38
CA ALA A 23 -4.78 -10.30 -4.15
C ALA A 23 -3.26 -10.48 -4.22
N THR A 24 -2.56 -9.97 -3.20
CA THR A 24 -1.10 -9.93 -3.18
C THR A 24 -0.47 -11.18 -2.59
N GLY A 25 0.63 -11.65 -3.21
CA GLY A 25 1.65 -12.46 -2.55
C GLY A 25 2.69 -11.55 -1.87
N VAL A 26 3.49 -12.11 -0.97
CA VAL A 26 4.58 -11.42 -0.26
C VAL A 26 5.83 -12.27 -0.34
N GLY A 27 6.93 -11.68 -0.82
CA GLY A 27 8.25 -12.29 -0.83
C GLY A 27 9.30 -11.35 -0.26
N GLY A 28 10.41 -11.89 0.21
CA GLY A 28 11.54 -11.10 0.67
C GLY A 28 12.20 -11.60 1.94
N ASP A 29 13.09 -10.78 2.50
CA ASP A 29 13.92 -11.12 3.64
C ASP A 29 13.65 -10.18 4.82
N ILE A 30 13.50 -10.76 6.00
CA ILE A 30 13.25 -10.05 7.24
C ILE A 30 14.34 -10.39 8.26
N ARG A 31 15.02 -9.38 8.77
CA ARG A 31 15.86 -9.43 9.97
C ARG A 31 15.27 -8.47 11.00
N PRO A 32 14.64 -8.95 12.08
CA PRO A 32 13.91 -8.10 13.01
C PRO A 32 14.78 -7.19 13.89
N PHE A 33 16.03 -7.59 14.17
CA PHE A 33 17.01 -6.83 14.97
C PHE A 33 18.44 -7.29 14.67
N GLU A 34 19.43 -6.54 15.12
CA GLU A 34 20.85 -6.88 14.99
C GLU A 34 21.16 -8.23 15.68
N GLY A 35 21.90 -9.09 14.98
CA GLY A 35 22.23 -10.44 15.46
C GLY A 35 21.11 -11.47 15.27
N ALA A 36 19.90 -11.07 14.92
CA ALA A 36 18.84 -12.02 14.57
C ALA A 36 19.13 -12.73 13.24
N PRO A 37 18.71 -14.00 13.08
CA PRO A 37 18.78 -14.65 11.79
C PRO A 37 17.88 -13.93 10.77
N THR A 38 18.31 -13.93 9.51
CA THR A 38 17.45 -13.49 8.41
C THR A 38 16.45 -14.59 8.09
N VAL A 39 15.18 -14.25 8.04
CA VAL A 39 14.08 -15.14 7.68
C VAL A 39 13.58 -14.75 6.30
N SER A 40 13.68 -15.67 5.33
CA SER A 40 13.09 -15.49 4.00
C SER A 40 11.60 -15.84 4.06
N VAL A 41 10.80 -14.96 3.52
CA VAL A 41 9.34 -15.12 3.38
C VAL A 41 9.04 -15.25 1.89
N ASP A 42 8.30 -16.28 1.54
CA ASP A 42 7.72 -16.44 0.21
C ASP A 42 6.32 -17.04 0.37
N LYS A 43 5.31 -16.22 0.20
CA LYS A 43 3.91 -16.60 0.38
C LYS A 43 3.07 -16.13 -0.79
N SER A 44 2.39 -17.09 -1.41
CA SER A 44 1.37 -16.82 -2.41
C SER A 44 0.14 -16.13 -1.77
N PHE A 45 -0.68 -15.49 -2.61
CA PHE A 45 -1.96 -14.92 -2.16
C PHE A 45 -2.86 -15.97 -1.48
N SER A 46 -2.93 -17.19 -2.01
CA SER A 46 -3.77 -18.26 -1.44
C SER A 46 -3.31 -18.71 -0.05
N GLU A 47 -2.01 -18.63 0.24
CA GLU A 47 -1.46 -18.91 1.57
C GLU A 47 -1.72 -17.75 2.53
N LEU A 48 -1.55 -16.50 2.06
CA LEU A 48 -1.86 -15.32 2.87
C LEU A 48 -3.35 -15.21 3.21
N LEU A 49 -4.22 -15.58 2.26
CA LEU A 49 -5.67 -15.56 2.46
C LEU A 49 -6.13 -16.49 3.61
N LYS A 50 -5.42 -17.61 3.84
CA LYS A 50 -5.73 -18.52 4.95
C LYS A 50 -5.43 -17.90 6.32
N ASP A 51 -4.45 -17.04 6.39
CA ASP A 51 -4.00 -16.36 7.61
C ASP A 51 -4.61 -14.95 7.76
N LEU A 52 -5.40 -14.49 6.76
CA LEU A 52 -5.96 -13.14 6.70
C LEU A 52 -7.18 -12.98 7.60
N ASP A 53 -7.09 -12.12 8.61
CA ASP A 53 -8.21 -11.77 9.47
C ASP A 53 -9.08 -10.66 8.85
N ALA A 54 -8.44 -9.61 8.31
CA ALA A 54 -9.10 -8.48 7.67
C ALA A 54 -8.17 -7.73 6.74
N ALA A 55 -8.74 -7.14 5.68
CA ALA A 55 -8.06 -6.18 4.81
C ALA A 55 -9.03 -5.10 4.35
N PHE A 56 -8.50 -3.87 4.21
CA PHE A 56 -9.24 -2.74 3.66
C PHE A 56 -8.31 -1.88 2.81
N PHE A 57 -8.79 -1.54 1.61
CA PHE A 57 -8.04 -0.77 0.63
C PHE A 57 -8.94 0.28 -0.01
N ILE A 58 -8.46 1.53 -0.06
CA ILE A 58 -9.18 2.63 -0.69
C ILE A 58 -8.19 3.63 -1.27
N ALA A 59 -8.45 4.07 -2.49
CA ALA A 59 -7.73 5.16 -3.14
C ALA A 59 -8.65 6.34 -3.38
N ALA A 60 -8.09 7.55 -3.36
CA ALA A 60 -8.77 8.79 -3.67
C ALA A 60 -7.95 9.59 -4.70
N TYR A 61 -8.65 10.32 -5.53
CA TYR A 61 -8.08 11.26 -6.50
C TYR A 61 -8.94 12.53 -6.52
N ALA A 62 -8.31 13.69 -6.51
CA ALA A 62 -8.98 14.97 -6.66
C ALA A 62 -8.21 15.86 -7.63
N ARG A 63 -8.93 16.63 -8.45
CA ARG A 63 -8.33 17.56 -9.41
C ARG A 63 -9.15 18.84 -9.53
N GLN A 64 -8.43 19.96 -9.61
CA GLN A 64 -9.00 21.25 -9.99
C GLN A 64 -8.03 21.95 -10.96
N GLY A 65 -8.45 22.16 -12.20
CA GLY A 65 -7.54 22.59 -13.25
C GLY A 65 -6.38 21.60 -13.42
N ASP A 66 -5.15 22.09 -13.35
CA ASP A 66 -3.96 21.26 -13.43
C ASP A 66 -3.51 20.73 -12.07
N LEU A 67 -4.08 21.23 -10.96
CA LEU A 67 -3.73 20.80 -9.62
C LEU A 67 -4.34 19.43 -9.32
N VAL A 68 -3.51 18.49 -8.89
CA VAL A 68 -3.86 17.09 -8.65
C VAL A 68 -3.48 16.68 -7.23
N PHE A 69 -4.37 15.93 -6.58
CA PHE A 69 -4.13 15.26 -5.31
C PHE A 69 -4.45 13.77 -5.42
N MET A 70 -3.64 12.94 -4.77
CA MET A 70 -3.87 11.51 -4.67
C MET A 70 -3.68 11.03 -3.24
N GLY A 71 -4.53 10.09 -2.83
CA GLY A 71 -4.42 9.36 -1.57
C GLY A 71 -4.58 7.86 -1.79
N ASP A 72 -3.84 7.04 -1.04
CA ASP A 72 -4.02 5.59 -0.99
C ASP A 72 -3.89 5.15 0.46
N PHE A 73 -4.89 4.48 0.97
CA PHE A 73 -4.89 3.87 2.30
C PHE A 73 -5.07 2.37 2.18
N SER A 74 -4.16 1.62 2.79
CA SER A 74 -4.24 0.18 2.86
C SER A 74 -3.95 -0.30 4.28
N THR A 75 -4.75 -1.28 4.74
CA THR A 75 -4.49 -1.97 6.00
C THR A 75 -4.84 -3.43 5.87
N SER A 76 -4.02 -4.29 6.47
CA SER A 76 -4.28 -5.72 6.57
C SER A 76 -3.85 -6.23 7.93
N SER A 77 -4.55 -7.25 8.43
CA SER A 77 -4.16 -8.00 9.62
C SER A 77 -4.23 -9.49 9.33
N SER A 78 -3.27 -10.22 9.84
CA SER A 78 -3.20 -11.67 9.73
C SER A 78 -2.78 -12.28 11.05
N SER A 79 -3.30 -13.49 11.34
CA SER A 79 -2.92 -14.30 12.49
C SER A 79 -2.60 -15.73 12.05
N ARG A 80 -1.61 -16.34 12.70
CA ARG A 80 -1.21 -17.71 12.44
C ARG A 80 -0.81 -18.42 13.71
N GLY A 81 -1.43 -19.59 13.94
CA GLY A 81 -1.01 -20.54 14.97
C GLY A 81 0.30 -21.22 14.57
N GLY A 82 1.12 -21.50 15.57
CA GLY A 82 2.39 -22.20 15.42
C GLY A 82 2.89 -22.71 16.76
N VAL A 83 4.18 -22.99 16.86
CA VAL A 83 4.84 -23.37 18.11
C VAL A 83 6.08 -22.48 18.34
N ALA A 84 6.36 -22.13 19.59
CA ALA A 84 7.54 -21.38 19.98
C ALA A 84 8.39 -22.17 20.97
N PRO A 85 9.72 -22.18 20.82
CA PRO A 85 10.61 -22.68 21.85
C PRO A 85 10.61 -21.73 23.05
N ILE A 86 10.41 -22.27 24.26
CA ILE A 86 10.49 -21.50 25.51
C ILE A 86 11.67 -22.02 26.33
N PRO A 87 12.54 -21.16 26.84
CA PRO A 87 13.61 -21.58 27.75
C PRO A 87 13.03 -22.31 28.96
N GLY A 88 13.53 -23.53 29.24
CA GLY A 88 13.09 -24.37 30.33
C GLY A 88 11.90 -25.28 30.05
N ALA A 89 11.25 -25.17 28.90
CA ALA A 89 10.23 -26.13 28.46
C ALA A 89 10.89 -27.27 27.68
N PRO A 90 10.52 -28.55 27.95
CA PRO A 90 11.08 -29.72 27.26
C PRO A 90 10.66 -29.85 25.80
N LEU A 91 9.57 -29.19 25.40
CA LEU A 91 9.00 -29.21 24.05
C LEU A 91 8.55 -27.80 23.66
N PRO A 92 8.54 -27.47 22.35
CA PRO A 92 7.93 -26.23 21.86
C PRO A 92 6.45 -26.17 22.26
N VAL A 93 5.99 -24.98 22.66
CA VAL A 93 4.61 -24.74 23.12
C VAL A 93 3.79 -24.03 22.04
N PRO A 94 2.45 -24.22 22.02
CA PRO A 94 1.59 -23.50 21.11
C PRO A 94 1.79 -21.98 21.25
N ALA A 95 1.85 -21.28 20.10
CA ALA A 95 2.01 -19.86 20.03
C ALA A 95 1.17 -19.31 18.87
N GLU A 96 0.72 -18.06 18.99
CA GLU A 96 0.02 -17.35 17.91
C GLU A 96 0.84 -16.11 17.51
N GLY A 97 1.18 -16.03 16.23
CA GLY A 97 1.78 -14.86 15.61
C GLY A 97 0.69 -13.97 14.99
N ARG A 98 0.77 -12.64 15.22
CA ARG A 98 -0.10 -11.65 14.62
C ARG A 98 0.73 -10.60 13.89
N LEU A 99 0.27 -10.22 12.69
CA LEU A 99 0.88 -9.15 11.91
C LEU A 99 -0.21 -8.18 11.46
N ARG A 100 0.00 -6.89 11.73
CA ARG A 100 -0.82 -5.82 11.16
C ARG A 100 0.08 -4.86 10.40
N GLN A 101 -0.30 -4.57 9.17
CA GLN A 101 0.36 -3.60 8.31
C GLN A 101 -0.64 -2.51 7.94
N THR A 102 -0.18 -1.26 7.96
CA THR A 102 -0.95 -0.10 7.50
C THR A 102 -0.04 0.79 6.68
N SER A 103 -0.52 1.27 5.54
CA SER A 103 0.16 2.24 4.68
C SER A 103 -0.80 3.37 4.34
N LEU A 104 -0.31 4.60 4.38
CA LEU A 104 -1.01 5.81 3.94
C LEU A 104 -0.08 6.58 3.01
N THR A 105 -0.50 6.78 1.77
CA THR A 105 0.19 7.63 0.79
C THR A 105 -0.65 8.89 0.55
N ALA A 106 -0.02 10.05 0.56
CA ALA A 106 -0.64 11.33 0.22
C ALA A 106 0.30 12.11 -0.71
N LEU A 107 -0.18 12.44 -1.90
CA LEU A 107 0.57 13.09 -2.96
C LEU A 107 -0.19 14.31 -3.47
N ALA A 108 0.56 15.34 -3.87
CA ALA A 108 0.05 16.51 -4.58
C ALA A 108 0.96 16.79 -5.79
N GLY A 109 0.42 17.40 -6.84
CA GLY A 109 1.19 17.67 -8.04
C GLY A 109 0.36 18.36 -9.11
N TYR A 110 0.83 18.20 -10.34
CA TYR A 110 0.25 18.89 -11.49
C TYR A 110 0.03 17.94 -12.66
N ARG A 111 -1.02 18.22 -13.42
CA ARG A 111 -1.23 17.68 -14.75
C ARG A 111 -0.28 18.37 -15.72
N VAL A 112 0.62 17.60 -16.30
CA VAL A 112 1.64 18.10 -17.25
C VAL A 112 1.29 17.82 -18.70
N ASN A 113 0.32 16.93 -18.94
CA ASN A 113 -0.25 16.68 -20.26
C ASN A 113 -1.75 16.40 -20.16
N GLU A 114 -2.52 17.03 -21.02
CA GLU A 114 -3.96 16.77 -21.23
C GLU A 114 -4.25 16.77 -22.72
N SER A 115 -4.50 15.59 -23.27
CA SER A 115 -4.95 15.41 -24.65
C SER A 115 -6.18 14.49 -24.70
N PRO A 116 -6.89 14.39 -25.83
CA PRO A 116 -8.02 13.46 -25.98
C PRO A 116 -7.63 12.00 -25.74
N GLU A 117 -6.38 11.64 -26.01
CA GLU A 117 -5.86 10.27 -25.92
C GLU A 117 -5.21 9.96 -24.59
N ALA A 118 -4.60 10.96 -23.93
CA ALA A 118 -3.83 10.72 -22.72
C ALA A 118 -3.77 11.92 -21.76
N THR A 119 -3.76 11.62 -20.48
CA THR A 119 -3.44 12.59 -19.42
C THR A 119 -2.24 12.10 -18.62
N VAL A 120 -1.34 13.02 -18.24
CA VAL A 120 -0.16 12.70 -17.42
C VAL A 120 -0.09 13.67 -16.25
N ASP A 121 -0.03 13.11 -15.04
CA ASP A 121 0.12 13.83 -13.79
C ASP A 121 1.49 13.50 -13.18
N VAL A 122 2.22 14.52 -12.69
CA VAL A 122 3.48 14.38 -11.93
C VAL A 122 3.23 14.83 -10.50
N LEU A 123 3.57 13.99 -9.52
CA LEU A 123 3.22 14.21 -8.13
C LEU A 123 4.41 13.97 -7.20
N GLY A 124 4.36 14.62 -6.05
CA GLY A 124 5.27 14.38 -4.95
C GLY A 124 4.52 14.39 -3.63
N GLY A 125 5.07 13.72 -2.63
CA GLY A 125 4.45 13.66 -1.31
C GLY A 125 5.09 12.64 -0.40
N LEU A 126 4.28 12.00 0.43
CA LEU A 126 4.73 11.12 1.50
C LEU A 126 3.97 9.79 1.51
N ARG A 127 4.68 8.72 1.90
CA ARG A 127 4.11 7.42 2.24
C ARG A 127 4.48 7.06 3.67
N HIS A 128 3.49 6.94 4.53
CA HIS A 128 3.67 6.50 5.91
C HIS A 128 3.36 5.01 6.05
N TRP A 129 4.26 4.30 6.71
CA TRP A 129 4.13 2.90 7.04
C TRP A 129 4.03 2.68 8.53
N ARG A 130 3.19 1.73 8.92
CA ARG A 130 3.14 1.20 10.28
C ARG A 130 2.98 -0.32 10.22
N VAL A 131 3.96 -1.03 10.78
CA VAL A 131 3.95 -2.48 10.89
C VAL A 131 3.98 -2.84 12.36
N ARG A 132 3.04 -3.68 12.80
CA ARG A 132 2.97 -4.20 14.15
C ARG A 132 2.98 -5.71 14.09
N GLY A 133 3.99 -6.34 14.71
CA GLY A 133 4.10 -7.78 14.90
C GLY A 133 3.92 -8.13 16.37
N GLY A 134 3.22 -9.24 16.66
CA GLY A 134 3.03 -9.75 18.01
C GLY A 134 3.14 -11.28 18.05
N ILE A 135 3.58 -11.80 19.17
CA ILE A 135 3.57 -13.23 19.48
C ILE A 135 2.88 -13.39 20.83
N THR A 136 1.91 -14.27 20.89
CA THR A 136 1.19 -14.63 22.12
C THR A 136 1.42 -16.11 22.39
N VAL A 137 1.88 -16.44 23.58
CA VAL A 137 2.00 -17.81 24.10
C VAL A 137 0.99 -17.95 25.22
N PRO A 138 -0.04 -18.82 25.11
CA PRO A 138 -1.05 -18.97 26.15
C PRO A 138 -0.45 -19.59 27.42
N PRO A 139 -1.07 -19.37 28.59
CA PRO A 139 -0.64 -19.98 29.83
C PRO A 139 -0.83 -21.51 29.77
N ILE A 140 0.11 -22.24 30.39
CA ILE A 140 0.06 -23.69 30.58
C ILE A 140 -0.01 -23.94 32.08
N ALA A 141 -1.12 -24.52 32.54
CA ALA A 141 -1.40 -24.71 33.96
C ALA A 141 -0.26 -25.44 34.69
N GLY A 142 0.26 -24.81 35.75
CA GLY A 142 1.35 -25.34 36.58
C GLY A 142 2.75 -25.34 35.93
N VAL A 143 2.90 -24.86 34.67
CA VAL A 143 4.16 -24.88 33.92
C VAL A 143 4.61 -23.49 33.47
N PHE A 144 3.70 -22.71 32.89
CA PHE A 144 4.05 -21.42 32.29
C PHE A 144 2.90 -20.39 32.38
N PRO A 145 3.15 -19.17 32.89
CA PRO A 145 2.11 -18.16 33.11
C PRO A 145 1.57 -17.52 31.82
N GLY A 146 2.13 -17.84 30.66
CA GLY A 146 1.87 -17.20 29.39
C GLY A 146 2.86 -16.04 29.14
N ALA A 147 2.96 -15.64 27.87
CA ALA A 147 3.73 -14.46 27.47
C ALA A 147 3.11 -13.78 26.25
N GLU A 148 3.22 -12.46 26.20
CA GLU A 148 2.87 -11.66 25.03
C GLU A 148 4.01 -10.68 24.75
N ALA A 149 4.42 -10.63 23.49
CA ALA A 149 5.41 -9.67 23.01
C ALA A 149 4.88 -8.98 21.75
N THR A 150 4.84 -7.66 21.77
CA THR A 150 4.43 -6.85 20.61
C THR A 150 5.52 -5.84 20.28
N ARG A 151 5.82 -5.69 19.00
CA ARG A 151 6.72 -4.68 18.45
C ARG A 151 6.00 -3.92 17.34
N SER A 152 6.24 -2.60 17.30
CA SER A 152 5.71 -1.72 16.25
C SER A 152 6.86 -0.91 15.66
N ARG A 153 6.87 -0.81 14.33
CA ARG A 153 7.75 0.08 13.58
C ARG A 153 6.90 0.99 12.70
N SER A 154 7.29 2.25 12.61
CA SER A 154 6.69 3.21 11.70
C SER A 154 7.77 4.09 11.09
N PHE A 155 7.62 4.40 9.82
CA PHE A 155 8.52 5.27 9.07
C PHE A 155 7.74 5.98 7.98
N THR A 156 8.32 7.08 7.46
CA THR A 156 7.70 7.90 6.43
C THR A 156 8.71 8.16 5.32
N ASP A 157 8.32 7.86 4.10
CA ASP A 157 9.11 8.00 2.89
C ASP A 157 8.66 9.19 2.08
N PRO A 158 9.55 10.08 1.64
CA PRO A 158 9.25 10.99 0.55
C PRO A 158 9.09 10.20 -0.75
N ILE A 159 8.09 10.58 -1.57
CA ILE A 159 7.69 9.88 -2.79
C ILE A 159 7.63 10.86 -3.96
N LEU A 160 8.16 10.43 -5.11
CA LEU A 160 7.91 11.05 -6.41
C LEU A 160 7.14 10.06 -7.28
N ALA A 161 6.14 10.54 -8.01
CA ALA A 161 5.24 9.68 -8.76
C ALA A 161 4.85 10.28 -10.11
N VAL A 162 4.53 9.38 -11.04
CA VAL A 162 3.90 9.69 -12.33
C VAL A 162 2.66 8.83 -12.46
N ARG A 163 1.56 9.44 -12.89
CA ARG A 163 0.30 8.79 -13.23
C ARG A 163 -0.09 9.16 -14.64
N ALA A 164 -0.27 8.17 -15.48
CA ALA A 164 -0.74 8.34 -16.86
C ALA A 164 -2.04 7.57 -17.05
N ASN A 165 -3.01 8.20 -17.74
CA ASN A 165 -4.25 7.55 -18.12
C ASN A 165 -4.42 7.69 -19.64
N PHE A 166 -4.51 6.56 -20.34
CA PHE A 166 -4.63 6.47 -21.78
C PHE A 166 -6.04 6.05 -22.16
N ARG A 167 -6.68 6.76 -23.07
CA ARG A 167 -7.97 6.39 -23.64
C ARG A 167 -7.75 5.32 -24.69
N LEU A 168 -8.31 4.12 -24.49
CA LEU A 168 -8.21 3.01 -25.43
C LEU A 168 -9.41 2.96 -26.39
N ALA A 169 -10.60 3.28 -25.85
CA ALA A 169 -11.88 3.31 -26.57
C ALA A 169 -12.86 4.24 -25.81
N PRO A 170 -14.06 4.51 -26.31
CA PRO A 170 -15.01 5.42 -25.63
C PRO A 170 -15.25 5.10 -24.15
N GLU A 171 -15.36 3.81 -23.81
CA GLU A 171 -15.65 3.33 -22.45
C GLU A 171 -14.42 2.69 -21.75
N TRP A 172 -13.26 2.61 -22.44
CA TRP A 172 -12.09 1.90 -21.94
C TRP A 172 -10.89 2.83 -21.80
N SER A 173 -10.20 2.70 -20.68
CA SER A 173 -8.91 3.38 -20.47
C SER A 173 -7.90 2.47 -19.77
N LEU A 174 -6.61 2.80 -19.96
CA LEU A 174 -5.48 2.18 -19.26
C LEU A 174 -4.91 3.22 -18.33
N LEU A 175 -4.90 2.94 -17.03
CA LEU A 175 -4.20 3.70 -16.02
C LEU A 175 -2.86 3.02 -15.73
N VAL A 176 -1.77 3.79 -15.80
CA VAL A 176 -0.43 3.39 -15.36
C VAL A 176 0.02 4.37 -14.27
N TYR A 177 0.49 3.86 -13.16
CA TYR A 177 1.06 4.63 -12.07
C TYR A 177 2.39 4.01 -11.66
N ALA A 178 3.39 4.85 -11.49
CA ALA A 178 4.70 4.46 -10.97
C ALA A 178 5.16 5.47 -9.92
N ASP A 179 5.75 4.97 -8.85
CA ASP A 179 6.40 5.82 -7.86
C ASP A 179 7.74 5.24 -7.40
N PHE A 180 8.57 6.15 -6.89
CA PHE A 180 9.83 5.82 -6.26
C PHE A 180 10.08 6.78 -5.08
N GLY A 181 10.71 6.29 -4.01
CA GLY A 181 10.95 7.09 -2.82
C GLY A 181 11.83 6.42 -1.78
N GLY A 182 11.71 6.89 -0.52
CA GLY A 182 12.54 6.46 0.59
C GLY A 182 13.80 7.32 0.71
N PHE A 183 14.69 7.26 -0.27
CA PHE A 183 15.94 8.05 -0.37
C PHE A 183 16.78 8.01 0.92
N GLY A 184 16.66 6.96 1.73
CA GLY A 184 17.32 6.86 3.04
C GLY A 184 16.73 7.73 4.16
N VAL A 185 15.55 8.35 3.95
CA VAL A 185 14.87 9.18 4.97
C VAL A 185 14.08 8.30 5.94
N GLY A 186 13.13 7.51 5.44
CA GLY A 186 12.40 6.52 6.22
C GLY A 186 12.89 5.11 5.89
N SER A 187 12.65 4.66 4.66
CA SER A 187 13.26 3.45 4.10
C SER A 187 14.50 3.80 3.29
N HIS A 188 15.33 2.78 3.00
CA HIS A 188 16.44 2.92 2.05
C HIS A 188 15.89 3.22 0.65
N SER A 189 14.88 2.45 0.23
CA SER A 189 14.12 2.69 -0.98
C SER A 189 12.72 2.08 -0.89
N THR A 190 11.77 2.69 -1.58
CA THR A 190 10.45 2.13 -1.84
C THR A 190 10.05 2.43 -3.27
N GLY A 191 9.24 1.58 -3.87
CA GLY A 191 8.75 1.80 -5.23
C GLY A 191 7.49 1.01 -5.51
N GLN A 192 6.63 1.56 -6.35
CA GLN A 192 5.37 0.94 -6.75
C GLN A 192 5.15 1.08 -8.25
N LEU A 193 4.61 0.04 -8.83
CA LEU A 193 4.07 0.02 -10.18
C LEU A 193 2.64 -0.52 -10.14
N LEU A 194 1.72 0.20 -10.77
CA LEU A 194 0.32 -0.20 -10.92
C LEU A 194 -0.09 0.01 -12.37
N ALA A 195 -0.74 -0.99 -12.96
CA ALA A 195 -1.41 -0.86 -14.25
C ALA A 195 -2.82 -1.47 -14.16
N THR A 196 -3.83 -0.69 -14.56
CA THR A 196 -5.23 -1.16 -14.58
C THR A 196 -5.92 -0.77 -15.87
N VAL A 197 -6.66 -1.72 -16.44
CA VAL A 197 -7.67 -1.43 -17.46
C VAL A 197 -8.95 -1.05 -16.73
N ASN A 198 -9.57 0.05 -17.16
CA ASN A 198 -10.77 0.59 -16.56
C ASN A 198 -11.89 0.59 -17.60
N TYR A 199 -13.06 0.13 -17.19
CA TYR A 199 -14.29 0.13 -17.98
C TYR A 199 -15.30 1.10 -17.37
N GLN A 200 -15.77 2.06 -18.15
CA GLN A 200 -16.81 2.99 -17.75
C GLN A 200 -18.19 2.31 -17.86
N MET A 201 -18.71 1.87 -16.71
CA MET A 201 -20.00 1.20 -16.62
C MET A 201 -21.18 2.19 -16.66
N ARG A 202 -20.97 3.40 -16.10
CA ARG A 202 -21.90 4.54 -16.09
C ARG A 202 -21.09 5.83 -16.15
N ASP A 203 -21.76 6.96 -16.33
CA ASP A 203 -21.09 8.27 -16.43
C ASP A 203 -20.14 8.57 -15.26
N ASN A 204 -20.46 8.07 -14.09
CA ASN A 204 -19.73 8.31 -12.85
C ASN A 204 -19.19 7.04 -12.17
N VAL A 205 -19.36 5.84 -12.77
CA VAL A 205 -18.92 4.56 -12.19
C VAL A 205 -18.01 3.81 -13.15
N PHE A 206 -16.83 3.44 -12.65
CA PHE A 206 -15.82 2.70 -13.42
C PHE A 206 -15.42 1.44 -12.66
N LEU A 207 -15.27 0.34 -13.39
CA LEU A 207 -14.67 -0.90 -12.88
C LEU A 207 -13.23 -0.99 -13.39
N SER A 208 -12.33 -1.43 -12.54
CA SER A 208 -10.92 -1.59 -12.87
C SER A 208 -10.41 -2.98 -12.53
N ALA A 209 -9.53 -3.50 -13.38
CA ALA A 209 -8.77 -4.72 -13.13
C ALA A 209 -7.36 -4.56 -13.66
N GLY A 210 -6.38 -5.12 -12.94
CA GLY A 210 -4.99 -4.99 -13.32
C GLY A 210 -4.03 -5.66 -12.36
N TYR A 211 -2.82 -5.11 -12.27
CA TYR A 211 -1.75 -5.64 -11.43
C TYR A 211 -1.04 -4.51 -10.68
N ARG A 212 -0.74 -4.76 -9.40
CA ARG A 212 0.05 -3.87 -8.54
C ARG A 212 1.28 -4.61 -8.04
N HIS A 213 2.43 -3.95 -8.13
CA HIS A 213 3.70 -4.36 -7.52
C HIS A 213 4.19 -3.25 -6.60
N LEU A 214 4.60 -3.59 -5.39
CA LEU A 214 5.11 -2.67 -4.38
C LEU A 214 6.31 -3.31 -3.70
N GLN A 215 7.40 -2.55 -3.55
CA GLN A 215 8.60 -2.99 -2.84
C GLN A 215 9.04 -1.97 -1.80
N VAL A 216 9.64 -2.45 -0.72
CA VAL A 216 10.20 -1.63 0.36
C VAL A 216 11.49 -2.28 0.85
N ASP A 217 12.61 -1.57 0.82
CA ASP A 217 13.86 -1.92 1.48
C ASP A 217 14.06 -0.97 2.67
N TYR A 218 13.76 -1.45 3.86
CA TYR A 218 13.92 -0.72 5.10
C TYR A 218 15.11 -1.26 5.89
N ARG A 219 15.98 -0.35 6.39
CA ARG A 219 17.15 -0.67 7.19
C ARG A 219 17.30 0.36 8.30
N ASP A 220 17.23 -0.09 9.54
CA ASP A 220 17.46 0.77 10.71
C ASP A 220 17.85 -0.05 11.93
N GLY A 221 18.88 0.38 12.69
CA GLY A 221 19.28 -0.21 13.96
C GLY A 221 19.51 -1.72 13.91
N GLY A 222 20.13 -2.24 12.82
CA GLY A 222 20.37 -3.67 12.62
C GLY A 222 19.15 -4.47 12.15
N SER A 223 17.96 -3.85 12.08
CA SER A 223 16.76 -4.40 11.44
C SER A 223 16.85 -4.23 9.92
N ARG A 224 16.40 -5.24 9.17
CA ARG A 224 16.26 -5.18 7.71
C ARG A 224 14.95 -5.81 7.29
N PHE A 225 14.20 -5.10 6.45
CA PHE A 225 12.98 -5.58 5.80
C PHE A 225 13.09 -5.29 4.31
N ASP A 226 13.39 -6.30 3.51
CA ASP A 226 13.37 -6.23 2.06
C ASP A 226 12.14 -7.01 1.59
N ILE A 227 11.04 -6.30 1.37
CA ILE A 227 9.72 -6.89 1.11
C ILE A 227 9.23 -6.49 -0.27
N ARG A 228 8.72 -7.46 -1.00
CA ARG A 228 8.07 -7.32 -2.29
C ARG A 228 6.66 -7.88 -2.20
N MET A 229 5.71 -7.10 -2.64
CA MET A 229 4.29 -7.46 -2.69
C MET A 229 3.81 -7.30 -4.13
N GLY A 230 3.18 -8.33 -4.68
CA GLY A 230 2.72 -8.28 -6.05
C GLY A 230 1.50 -9.16 -6.27
N GLY A 231 0.55 -8.68 -7.11
CA GLY A 231 -0.64 -9.45 -7.42
C GLY A 231 -1.71 -8.68 -8.16
N PRO A 232 -2.74 -9.40 -8.63
CA PRO A 232 -3.88 -8.80 -9.29
C PRO A 232 -4.67 -7.88 -8.36
N ILE A 233 -5.21 -6.81 -8.94
CA ILE A 233 -6.04 -5.82 -8.26
C ILE A 233 -7.34 -5.64 -9.03
N VAL A 234 -8.45 -5.49 -8.31
CA VAL A 234 -9.75 -5.12 -8.86
C VAL A 234 -10.35 -4.00 -8.03
N GLY A 235 -11.04 -3.06 -8.66
CA GLY A 235 -11.60 -1.91 -7.96
C GLY A 235 -12.86 -1.37 -8.64
N ALA A 236 -13.60 -0.55 -7.90
CA ALA A 236 -14.73 0.20 -8.40
C ALA A 236 -14.54 1.68 -8.05
N THR A 237 -14.52 2.54 -9.06
CA THR A 237 -14.34 3.99 -8.88
C THR A 237 -15.67 4.71 -9.02
N ILE A 238 -15.95 5.60 -8.08
CA ILE A 238 -17.06 6.54 -8.15
C ILE A 238 -16.47 7.94 -8.37
N ARG A 239 -16.96 8.66 -9.37
CA ARG A 239 -16.57 10.04 -9.70
C ARG A 239 -17.70 10.99 -9.30
N PHE A 240 -17.32 12.14 -8.71
CA PHE A 240 -18.24 13.21 -8.30
C PHE A 240 -17.90 14.52 -8.99
#